data_2054229aff4a3b336802dc088b37d710
#
_entry.id   2054229aff4a3b336802dc088b37d710
#
_cell.length_a   1.000
_cell.length_b   1.000
_cell.length_c   1.000
_cell.angle_alpha   90.00
_cell.angle_beta   90.00
_cell.angle_gamma   90.00
#
_symmetry.space_group_name_H-M   'P 1'
#
loop_
_entity.id
_entity.type
_entity.pdbx_description
1 polymer ?
#
loop_
_entity_poly.entity_id
_entity_poly.type
_entity_poly.pdbx_seq_one_letter_code
_entity_poly.pdbx_strand_id
1 'polypeptide(L)'
;MVFKKINSKIGLAHNADFNVVLLPMREDVRKKFNETKALEWFFNGIEGLNYGYHNFLMSWIDTPDSNMPSVLSHEHLEFVFSIAEKIYPPLAQKMIGEALNQRVGIKNLTIPQATAEAARQGKSFEQIIAEPEKDGWVYSDGLNYVCSCFVIAFYKAGGLFDGMEINPNEFTPKDVYQLNIWDTNFKKPKICEERDPDLPYCQLMGKWKVELPGYSTIDPYSNMNEKCPSVGPDFFRPEGC
;
A
#
# COMPACT_ATOMS: atom_id res chain seq x y z
N MET A 1 -20.81 -17.93 0.89
CA MET A 1 -19.44 -18.49 1.10
C MET A 1 -18.49 -17.48 1.78
N VAL A 2 -18.61 -16.19 1.53
CA VAL A 2 -17.75 -15.13 2.09
C VAL A 2 -17.83 -15.02 3.62
N PHE A 3 -19.02 -15.07 4.22
CA PHE A 3 -19.20 -14.98 5.67
C PHE A 3 -18.52 -16.12 6.48
N LYS A 4 -18.46 -17.33 5.95
CA LYS A 4 -17.72 -18.43 6.60
C LYS A 4 -16.20 -18.19 6.64
N LYS A 5 -15.65 -17.55 5.60
CA LYS A 5 -14.21 -17.21 5.55
C LYS A 5 -13.86 -16.06 6.51
N ILE A 6 -14.73 -15.05 6.64
CA ILE A 6 -14.52 -13.94 7.58
C ILE A 6 -14.49 -14.47 9.02
N ASN A 7 -15.46 -15.28 9.43
CA ASN A 7 -15.49 -15.84 10.78
C ASN A 7 -14.24 -16.69 11.09
N SER A 8 -13.72 -17.45 10.12
CA SER A 8 -12.48 -18.21 10.31
C SER A 8 -11.26 -17.31 10.47
N LYS A 9 -11.19 -16.21 9.74
CA LYS A 9 -10.08 -15.22 9.85
C LYS A 9 -10.13 -14.45 11.16
N ILE A 10 -11.33 -14.07 11.62
CA ILE A 10 -11.54 -13.46 12.94
C ILE A 10 -11.12 -14.44 14.04
N GLY A 11 -11.46 -15.72 13.94
CA GLY A 11 -11.02 -16.76 14.88
C GLY A 11 -9.50 -16.92 14.91
N LEU A 12 -8.83 -16.88 13.76
CA LEU A 12 -7.37 -16.91 13.70
C LEU A 12 -6.74 -15.65 14.33
N ALA A 13 -7.29 -14.48 14.07
CA ALA A 13 -6.83 -13.23 14.66
C ALA A 13 -6.99 -13.23 16.19
N HIS A 14 -8.09 -13.78 16.70
CA HIS A 14 -8.31 -13.98 18.15
C HIS A 14 -7.25 -14.88 18.77
N ASN A 15 -6.98 -16.03 18.14
CA ASN A 15 -5.99 -16.98 18.65
C ASN A 15 -4.55 -16.44 18.59
N ALA A 16 -4.28 -15.50 17.68
CA ALA A 16 -2.98 -14.85 17.54
C ALA A 16 -2.86 -13.54 18.32
N ASP A 17 -3.86 -13.15 19.09
CA ASP A 17 -3.95 -11.90 19.86
C ASP A 17 -3.77 -10.62 18.99
N PHE A 18 -4.22 -10.68 17.74
CA PHE A 18 -4.17 -9.53 16.84
C PHE A 18 -5.25 -8.49 17.17
N ASN A 19 -4.90 -7.23 17.01
CA ASN A 19 -5.89 -6.16 17.01
C ASN A 19 -6.68 -6.19 15.68
N VAL A 20 -8.00 -6.10 15.77
CA VAL A 20 -8.89 -6.05 14.61
C VAL A 20 -9.81 -4.85 14.72
N VAL A 21 -9.78 -4.02 13.68
CA VAL A 21 -10.58 -2.80 13.57
C VAL A 21 -11.52 -2.93 12.37
N LEU A 22 -12.77 -2.53 12.57
CA LEU A 22 -13.80 -2.43 11.53
C LEU A 22 -13.91 -0.98 11.09
N LEU A 23 -13.70 -0.73 9.81
CA LEU A 23 -13.87 0.54 9.14
C LEU A 23 -15.04 0.41 8.15
N PRO A 24 -16.26 0.76 8.52
CA PRO A 24 -17.39 0.68 7.59
C PRO A 24 -17.31 1.79 6.54
N MET A 25 -17.59 1.44 5.30
CA MET A 25 -17.65 2.40 4.22
C MET A 25 -18.92 3.25 4.31
N ARG A 26 -18.83 4.55 4.04
CA ARG A 26 -19.99 5.44 3.95
C ARG A 26 -21.00 4.92 2.93
N GLU A 27 -22.28 5.12 3.21
CA GLU A 27 -23.36 4.59 2.37
C GLU A 27 -23.35 5.19 0.96
N ASP A 28 -23.05 6.48 0.82
CA ASP A 28 -22.96 7.17 -0.48
C ASP A 28 -21.82 6.64 -1.35
N VAL A 29 -20.68 6.29 -0.73
CA VAL A 29 -19.54 5.67 -1.39
C VAL A 29 -19.87 4.22 -1.75
N ARG A 30 -20.45 3.46 -0.83
CA ARG A 30 -20.85 2.07 -1.04
C ARG A 30 -21.80 1.89 -2.21
N LYS A 31 -22.73 2.83 -2.41
CA LYS A 31 -23.67 2.81 -3.55
C LYS A 31 -22.99 2.95 -4.91
N LYS A 32 -21.80 3.53 -4.96
CA LYS A 32 -20.99 3.65 -6.19
C LYS A 32 -20.19 2.40 -6.47
N PHE A 33 -19.97 1.56 -5.46
CA PHE A 33 -19.14 0.36 -5.58
C PHE A 33 -19.88 -0.77 -6.28
N ASN A 34 -19.36 -1.20 -7.42
CA ASN A 34 -19.85 -2.35 -8.18
C ASN A 34 -19.11 -3.63 -7.75
N GLU A 35 -19.69 -4.36 -6.80
CA GLU A 35 -19.12 -5.59 -6.26
C GLU A 35 -18.92 -6.66 -7.35
N THR A 36 -19.84 -6.78 -8.28
CA THR A 36 -19.75 -7.75 -9.38
C THR A 36 -18.52 -7.49 -10.24
N LYS A 37 -18.34 -6.24 -10.67
CA LYS A 37 -17.18 -5.83 -11.48
C LYS A 37 -15.85 -6.06 -10.73
N ALA A 38 -15.80 -5.74 -9.45
CA ALA A 38 -14.62 -5.98 -8.62
C ALA A 38 -14.31 -7.47 -8.46
N LEU A 39 -15.32 -8.31 -8.28
CA LEU A 39 -15.15 -9.77 -8.19
C LEU A 39 -14.74 -10.39 -9.53
N GLU A 40 -15.30 -9.93 -10.64
CA GLU A 40 -14.86 -10.35 -11.98
C GLU A 40 -13.39 -10.03 -12.23
N TRP A 41 -12.95 -8.83 -11.87
CA TRP A 41 -11.54 -8.45 -11.94
C TRP A 41 -10.65 -9.38 -11.10
N PHE A 42 -11.07 -9.69 -9.87
CA PHE A 42 -10.34 -10.59 -8.98
C PHE A 42 -10.22 -12.00 -9.56
N PHE A 43 -11.33 -12.62 -9.95
CA PHE A 43 -11.34 -14.01 -10.43
C PHE A 43 -10.68 -14.19 -11.80
N ASN A 44 -10.72 -13.17 -12.65
CA ASN A 44 -10.19 -13.27 -14.01
C ASN A 44 -8.68 -12.98 -14.12
N GLY A 45 -8.07 -12.31 -13.13
CA GLY A 45 -6.70 -11.90 -13.29
C GLY A 45 -5.84 -11.89 -12.03
N ILE A 46 -6.43 -11.96 -10.84
CA ILE A 46 -5.70 -11.72 -9.58
C ILE A 46 -5.67 -12.97 -8.69
N GLU A 47 -6.70 -13.81 -8.76
CA GLU A 47 -6.73 -15.02 -7.94
C GLU A 47 -5.54 -15.94 -8.25
N GLY A 48 -4.77 -16.27 -7.22
CA GLY A 48 -3.61 -17.15 -7.34
C GLY A 48 -2.28 -16.44 -7.58
N LEU A 49 -2.27 -15.12 -7.74
CA LEU A 49 -1.01 -14.36 -7.80
C LEU A 49 -0.24 -14.44 -6.47
N ASN A 50 1.07 -14.34 -6.57
CA ASN A 50 1.94 -14.27 -5.42
C ASN A 50 1.81 -12.94 -4.68
N TYR A 51 2.28 -12.89 -3.44
CA TYR A 51 2.29 -11.66 -2.66
C TYR A 51 3.38 -10.71 -3.17
N GLY A 52 3.04 -9.43 -3.34
CA GLY A 52 3.90 -8.38 -3.90
C GLY A 52 4.92 -7.83 -2.90
N TYR A 53 5.91 -8.62 -2.54
CA TYR A 53 6.92 -8.20 -1.56
C TYR A 53 7.68 -6.93 -1.94
N HIS A 54 7.93 -6.70 -3.22
CA HIS A 54 8.58 -5.48 -3.72
C HIS A 54 7.72 -4.24 -3.49
N ASN A 55 6.40 -4.33 -3.68
CA ASN A 55 5.48 -3.22 -3.42
C ASN A 55 5.42 -2.87 -1.94
N PHE A 56 5.67 -3.83 -1.05
CA PHE A 56 5.63 -3.58 0.39
C PHE A 56 6.61 -2.49 0.84
N LEU A 57 7.80 -2.47 0.25
CA LEU A 57 8.83 -1.51 0.61
C LEU A 57 8.71 -0.24 -0.23
N MET A 58 8.50 -0.38 -1.54
CA MET A 58 8.53 0.75 -2.47
C MET A 58 7.32 1.65 -2.30
N SER A 59 6.11 1.11 -2.12
CA SER A 59 4.93 1.92 -1.80
C SER A 59 5.08 2.69 -0.49
N TRP A 60 5.82 2.13 0.48
CA TRP A 60 6.10 2.84 1.73
C TRP A 60 7.12 3.98 1.57
N ILE A 61 8.13 3.79 0.72
CA ILE A 61 9.16 4.82 0.46
C ILE A 61 8.58 5.94 -0.41
N ASP A 62 7.74 5.61 -1.37
CA ASP A 62 7.32 6.49 -2.45
C ASP A 62 5.99 7.22 -2.18
N THR A 63 5.37 7.03 -1.04
CA THR A 63 4.16 7.77 -0.71
C THR A 63 4.46 9.23 -0.33
N PRO A 64 3.68 10.19 -0.85
CA PRO A 64 3.97 11.62 -0.73
C PRO A 64 3.89 12.15 0.69
N ASP A 65 3.22 11.50 1.61
CA ASP A 65 2.89 12.06 2.93
C ASP A 65 3.74 11.48 4.04
N SER A 66 4.96 12.00 4.21
CA SER A 66 5.81 11.78 5.40
C SER A 66 5.87 10.33 5.93
N ASN A 67 5.60 9.34 5.07
CA ASN A 67 5.72 7.93 5.42
C ASN A 67 7.17 7.49 5.50
N MET A 68 8.05 8.22 4.84
CA MET A 68 9.48 8.00 4.97
C MET A 68 9.95 8.65 6.27
N PRO A 69 10.58 7.90 7.18
CA PRO A 69 11.17 8.49 8.37
C PRO A 69 12.17 9.55 7.95
N SER A 70 12.03 10.76 8.47
CA SER A 70 12.93 11.90 8.17
C SER A 70 14.40 11.65 8.48
N VAL A 71 14.70 10.56 9.16
CA VAL A 71 16.05 10.12 9.53
C VAL A 71 16.70 9.15 8.53
N LEU A 72 15.97 8.67 7.51
CA LEU A 72 16.52 7.78 6.50
C LEU A 72 16.84 8.58 5.23
N SER A 73 18.10 9.00 5.09
CA SER A 73 18.58 9.51 3.80
C SER A 73 18.71 8.35 2.80
N HIS A 74 18.71 8.69 1.51
CA HIS A 74 18.91 7.72 0.42
C HIS A 74 20.22 6.91 0.57
N GLU A 75 21.27 7.52 1.10
CA GLU A 75 22.55 6.85 1.38
C GLU A 75 22.38 5.74 2.44
N HIS A 76 21.59 5.98 3.47
CA HIS A 76 21.25 4.97 4.46
C HIS A 76 20.41 3.84 3.86
N LEU A 77 19.48 4.15 2.97
CA LEU A 77 18.68 3.12 2.28
C LEU A 77 19.53 2.27 1.35
N GLU A 78 20.41 2.88 0.56
CA GLU A 78 21.36 2.14 -0.29
C GLU A 78 22.24 1.21 0.54
N PHE A 79 22.75 1.68 1.67
CA PHE A 79 23.54 0.88 2.60
C PHE A 79 22.74 -0.27 3.18
N VAL A 80 21.51 -0.03 3.66
CA VAL A 80 20.61 -1.06 4.18
C VAL A 80 20.29 -2.10 3.11
N PHE A 81 20.00 -1.68 1.88
CA PHE A 81 19.72 -2.59 0.77
C PHE A 81 20.93 -3.45 0.41
N SER A 82 22.11 -2.87 0.40
CA SER A 82 23.36 -3.59 0.14
C SER A 82 23.68 -4.62 1.24
N ILE A 83 23.36 -4.31 2.49
CA ILE A 83 23.48 -5.26 3.60
C ILE A 83 22.45 -6.37 3.47
N ALA A 84 21.20 -6.05 3.20
CA ALA A 84 20.13 -7.04 3.03
C ALA A 84 20.47 -8.04 1.91
N GLU A 85 21.03 -7.56 0.80
CA GLU A 85 21.49 -8.41 -0.30
C GLU A 85 22.61 -9.36 0.13
N LYS A 86 23.51 -8.94 1.02
CA LYS A 86 24.60 -9.81 1.53
C LYS A 86 24.10 -10.83 2.55
N ILE A 87 23.13 -10.47 3.38
CA ILE A 87 22.65 -11.35 4.46
C ILE A 87 21.65 -12.37 3.94
N TYR A 88 20.68 -11.94 3.11
CA TYR A 88 19.65 -12.82 2.58
C TYR A 88 19.29 -12.46 1.12
N PRO A 89 20.18 -12.80 0.16
CA PRO A 89 20.05 -12.41 -1.23
C PRO A 89 18.69 -12.72 -1.87
N PRO A 90 18.06 -13.91 -1.66
CA PRO A 90 16.79 -14.22 -2.31
C PRO A 90 15.65 -13.27 -1.91
N LEU A 91 15.61 -12.87 -0.65
CA LEU A 91 14.58 -11.95 -0.16
C LEU A 91 14.85 -10.51 -0.60
N ALA A 92 16.11 -10.06 -0.49
CA ALA A 92 16.51 -8.75 -0.94
C ALA A 92 16.24 -8.56 -2.44
N GLN A 93 16.54 -9.57 -3.25
CA GLN A 93 16.23 -9.54 -4.68
C GLN A 93 14.71 -9.43 -4.94
N LYS A 94 13.88 -10.16 -4.20
CA LYS A 94 12.42 -10.07 -4.34
C LYS A 94 11.83 -8.74 -3.87
N MET A 95 12.35 -8.18 -2.78
CA MET A 95 11.76 -6.97 -2.17
C MET A 95 12.29 -5.68 -2.78
N ILE A 96 13.50 -5.68 -3.28
CA ILE A 96 14.21 -4.48 -3.69
C ILE A 96 14.72 -4.61 -5.12
N GLY A 97 15.47 -5.68 -5.40
CA GLY A 97 16.14 -5.86 -6.68
C GLY A 97 15.18 -5.88 -7.86
N GLU A 98 14.03 -6.56 -7.74
CA GLU A 98 13.03 -6.61 -8.81
C GLU A 98 12.37 -5.24 -9.05
N ALA A 99 12.09 -4.51 -7.99
CA ALA A 99 11.54 -3.17 -8.10
C ALA A 99 12.53 -2.18 -8.74
N LEU A 100 13.81 -2.24 -8.36
CA LEU A 100 14.85 -1.44 -9.00
C LEU A 100 15.05 -1.83 -10.47
N ASN A 101 15.03 -3.13 -10.78
CA ASN A 101 15.13 -3.63 -12.14
C ASN A 101 14.02 -3.09 -13.04
N GLN A 102 12.79 -3.04 -12.54
CA GLN A 102 11.67 -2.44 -13.28
C GLN A 102 11.89 -0.95 -13.55
N ARG A 103 12.40 -0.22 -12.55
CA ARG A 103 12.67 1.23 -12.65
C ARG A 103 13.79 1.58 -13.62
N VAL A 104 14.80 0.72 -13.72
CA VAL A 104 15.89 0.91 -14.72
C VAL A 104 15.60 0.24 -16.07
N GLY A 105 14.53 -0.57 -16.17
CA GLY A 105 14.11 -1.25 -17.40
C GLY A 105 14.97 -2.46 -17.80
N ILE A 106 15.79 -3.02 -16.89
CA ILE A 106 16.67 -4.16 -17.14
C ILE A 106 16.42 -5.24 -16.08
N LYS A 107 16.25 -6.48 -16.52
CA LYS A 107 15.97 -7.62 -15.64
C LYS A 107 17.24 -8.27 -15.11
N ASN A 108 17.13 -8.94 -13.97
CA ASN A 108 18.15 -9.80 -13.38
C ASN A 108 19.44 -9.07 -12.95
N LEU A 109 19.38 -7.78 -12.69
CA LEU A 109 20.47 -7.06 -12.06
C LEU A 109 20.41 -7.26 -10.54
N THR A 110 21.57 -7.38 -9.91
CA THR A 110 21.69 -7.21 -8.45
C THR A 110 21.44 -5.76 -8.06
N ILE A 111 21.21 -5.49 -6.79
CA ILE A 111 20.98 -4.12 -6.29
C ILE A 111 22.12 -3.17 -6.70
N PRO A 112 23.42 -3.50 -6.47
CA PRO A 112 24.52 -2.65 -6.93
C PRO A 112 24.58 -2.48 -8.45
N GLN A 113 24.25 -3.51 -9.22
CA GLN A 113 24.20 -3.41 -10.68
C GLN A 113 23.08 -2.50 -11.16
N ALA A 114 21.88 -2.58 -10.54
CA ALA A 114 20.76 -1.71 -10.84
C ALA A 114 21.08 -0.25 -10.51
N THR A 115 21.75 0.01 -9.38
CA THR A 115 22.21 1.35 -9.00
C THR A 115 23.24 1.89 -10.00
N ALA A 116 24.21 1.07 -10.41
CA ALA A 116 25.20 1.46 -11.42
C ALA A 116 24.54 1.73 -12.80
N GLU A 117 23.54 0.94 -13.16
CA GLU A 117 22.77 1.13 -14.38
C GLU A 117 21.97 2.43 -14.35
N ALA A 118 21.33 2.75 -13.23
CA ALA A 118 20.64 4.02 -13.04
C ALA A 118 21.59 5.21 -13.26
N ALA A 119 22.78 5.15 -12.66
CA ALA A 119 23.81 6.17 -12.85
C ALA A 119 24.24 6.31 -14.33
N ARG A 120 24.32 5.21 -15.09
CA ARG A 120 24.59 5.24 -16.52
C ARG A 120 23.45 5.90 -17.32
N GLN A 121 22.21 5.75 -16.83
CA GLN A 121 21.03 6.42 -17.40
C GLN A 121 20.89 7.89 -16.96
N GLY A 122 21.82 8.39 -16.14
CA GLY A 122 21.79 9.75 -15.61
C GLY A 122 20.80 9.95 -14.45
N LYS A 123 20.33 8.87 -13.84
CA LYS A 123 19.43 8.90 -12.68
C LYS A 123 20.23 8.68 -11.39
N SER A 124 19.93 9.44 -10.36
CA SER A 124 20.43 9.17 -9.00
C SER A 124 19.67 7.98 -8.37
N PHE A 125 20.23 7.42 -7.31
CA PHE A 125 19.54 6.37 -6.55
C PHE A 125 18.20 6.88 -5.99
N GLU A 126 18.15 8.11 -5.50
CA GLU A 126 16.92 8.76 -5.04
C GLU A 126 15.85 8.80 -6.13
N GLN A 127 16.24 9.19 -7.33
CA GLN A 127 15.29 9.26 -8.45
C GLN A 127 14.72 7.91 -8.81
N ILE A 128 15.50 6.82 -8.72
CA ILE A 128 14.96 5.50 -9.03
C ILE A 128 14.09 4.93 -7.91
N ILE A 129 14.37 5.23 -6.64
CA ILE A 129 13.48 4.78 -5.55
C ILE A 129 12.19 5.59 -5.49
N ALA A 130 12.21 6.86 -5.90
CA ALA A 130 11.06 7.74 -5.95
C ALA A 130 10.22 7.58 -7.24
N GLU A 131 10.64 6.74 -8.18
CA GLU A 131 9.85 6.47 -9.38
C GLU A 131 8.62 5.62 -9.02
N PRO A 132 7.38 6.12 -9.30
CA PRO A 132 6.15 5.49 -8.84
C PRO A 132 5.98 4.06 -9.35
N GLU A 133 5.46 3.18 -8.48
CA GLU A 133 5.00 1.85 -8.87
C GLU A 133 3.86 1.95 -9.89
N LYS A 134 3.95 1.19 -10.98
CA LYS A 134 2.94 1.22 -12.06
C LYS A 134 2.11 -0.05 -12.07
N ASP A 135 0.79 0.08 -12.25
CA ASP A 135 -0.13 -1.06 -12.36
C ASP A 135 0.27 -2.08 -13.43
N GLY A 136 0.89 -1.61 -14.50
CA GLY A 136 1.33 -2.45 -15.62
C GLY A 136 2.69 -3.11 -15.46
N TRP A 137 3.38 -2.92 -14.37
CA TRP A 137 4.67 -3.57 -14.14
C TRP A 137 4.50 -5.05 -13.84
N VAL A 138 5.26 -5.87 -14.54
CA VAL A 138 5.28 -7.33 -14.38
C VAL A 138 6.63 -7.74 -13.81
N TYR A 139 6.62 -8.26 -12.60
CA TYR A 139 7.79 -8.77 -11.90
C TYR A 139 8.05 -10.24 -12.25
N SER A 140 9.16 -10.82 -11.81
CA SER A 140 9.55 -12.17 -12.19
C SER A 140 8.55 -13.26 -11.79
N ASP A 141 7.79 -13.03 -10.74
CA ASP A 141 6.73 -13.91 -10.24
C ASP A 141 5.31 -13.50 -10.70
N GLY A 142 5.20 -12.57 -11.64
CA GLY A 142 3.95 -12.05 -12.18
C GLY A 142 3.50 -10.73 -11.54
N LEU A 143 2.38 -10.20 -12.03
CA LEU A 143 1.72 -9.05 -11.42
C LEU A 143 1.19 -9.44 -10.03
N ASN A 144 1.47 -8.65 -9.01
CA ASN A 144 1.08 -8.97 -7.64
C ASN A 144 0.85 -7.73 -6.79
N TYR A 145 0.19 -7.92 -5.65
CA TYR A 145 -0.20 -6.85 -4.73
C TYR A 145 0.21 -7.17 -3.30
N VAL A 146 0.44 -6.15 -2.50
CA VAL A 146 0.39 -6.23 -1.04
C VAL A 146 -1.03 -5.97 -0.54
N CYS A 147 -1.27 -6.14 0.76
CA CYS A 147 -2.61 -6.07 1.34
C CYS A 147 -3.35 -4.75 1.08
N SER A 148 -2.71 -3.59 1.29
CA SER A 148 -3.28 -2.26 1.05
C SER A 148 -3.49 -1.99 -0.43
N CYS A 149 -2.48 -2.28 -1.24
CA CYS A 149 -2.55 -2.13 -2.70
C CYS A 149 -3.68 -2.97 -3.29
N PHE A 150 -3.85 -4.21 -2.83
CA PHE A 150 -4.96 -5.07 -3.26
C PHE A 150 -6.34 -4.46 -2.92
N VAL A 151 -6.49 -3.90 -1.72
CA VAL A 151 -7.76 -3.27 -1.32
C VAL A 151 -8.11 -2.10 -2.23
N ILE A 152 -7.14 -1.23 -2.51
CA ILE A 152 -7.35 -0.09 -3.41
C ILE A 152 -7.59 -0.53 -4.85
N ALA A 153 -6.82 -1.51 -5.35
CA ALA A 153 -7.04 -2.08 -6.68
C ALA A 153 -8.44 -2.70 -6.83
N PHE A 154 -8.92 -3.40 -5.81
CA PHE A 154 -10.26 -3.95 -5.75
C PHE A 154 -11.35 -2.86 -5.78
N TYR A 155 -11.14 -1.76 -5.04
CA TYR A 155 -12.04 -0.61 -5.05
C TYR A 155 -12.01 0.14 -6.39
N LYS A 156 -10.81 0.30 -6.98
CA LYS A 156 -10.65 0.86 -8.34
C LYS A 156 -11.39 0.02 -9.38
N ALA A 157 -11.20 -1.30 -9.36
CA ALA A 157 -11.92 -2.22 -10.24
C ALA A 157 -13.45 -2.15 -10.07
N GLY A 158 -13.93 -1.92 -8.85
CA GLY A 158 -15.34 -1.70 -8.53
C GLY A 158 -15.87 -0.29 -8.83
N GLY A 159 -15.04 0.60 -9.38
CA GLY A 159 -15.47 1.93 -9.85
C GLY A 159 -15.48 3.04 -8.79
N LEU A 160 -14.92 2.83 -7.60
CA LEU A 160 -14.90 3.89 -6.57
C LEU A 160 -14.07 5.10 -6.97
N PHE A 161 -13.09 4.92 -7.83
CA PHE A 161 -12.18 5.97 -8.29
C PHE A 161 -12.38 6.30 -9.77
N ASP A 162 -13.57 6.03 -10.33
CA ASP A 162 -13.86 6.36 -11.73
C ASP A 162 -13.68 7.87 -11.98
N GLY A 163 -12.91 8.21 -13.02
CA GLY A 163 -12.54 9.59 -13.32
C GLY A 163 -11.29 10.11 -12.58
N MET A 164 -10.64 9.28 -11.78
CA MET A 164 -9.38 9.59 -11.10
C MET A 164 -8.26 8.68 -11.60
N GLU A 165 -7.07 9.23 -11.79
CA GLU A 165 -5.86 8.44 -12.01
C GLU A 165 -5.25 8.09 -10.65
N ILE A 166 -5.39 6.83 -10.25
CA ILE A 166 -4.87 6.31 -8.98
C ILE A 166 -4.02 5.07 -9.27
N ASN A 167 -2.81 5.03 -8.74
CA ASN A 167 -1.99 3.84 -8.73
C ASN A 167 -2.15 3.08 -7.40
N PRO A 168 -2.87 1.94 -7.36
CA PRO A 168 -3.09 1.19 -6.15
C PRO A 168 -1.80 0.71 -5.47
N ASN A 169 -0.74 0.48 -6.24
CA ASN A 169 0.50 -0.07 -5.72
C ASN A 169 1.24 0.87 -4.76
N GLU A 170 0.89 2.13 -4.74
CA GLU A 170 1.51 3.15 -3.88
C GLU A 170 0.78 3.38 -2.55
N PHE A 171 -0.34 2.70 -2.34
CA PHE A 171 -1.12 2.87 -1.12
C PHE A 171 -0.60 2.03 0.04
N THR A 172 -0.14 2.69 1.08
CA THR A 172 0.13 2.05 2.37
C THR A 172 -1.17 1.84 3.16
N PRO A 173 -1.17 1.01 4.22
CA PRO A 173 -2.32 0.90 5.11
C PRO A 173 -2.77 2.24 5.72
N LYS A 174 -1.83 3.17 5.93
CA LYS A 174 -2.14 4.52 6.42
C LYS A 174 -2.98 5.29 5.40
N ASP A 175 -2.56 5.31 4.15
CA ASP A 175 -3.29 5.99 3.08
C ASP A 175 -4.71 5.44 2.95
N VAL A 176 -4.88 4.12 3.04
CA VAL A 176 -6.18 3.47 2.95
C VAL A 176 -7.13 3.93 4.07
N TYR A 177 -6.69 3.96 5.33
CA TYR A 177 -7.60 4.36 6.41
C TYR A 177 -7.81 5.88 6.49
N GLN A 178 -6.92 6.67 5.92
CA GLN A 178 -7.06 8.12 5.85
C GLN A 178 -8.04 8.59 4.78
N LEU A 179 -8.32 7.77 3.75
CA LEU A 179 -9.31 8.13 2.73
C LEU A 179 -10.66 8.46 3.34
N ASN A 180 -11.23 9.60 2.94
CA ASN A 180 -12.58 10.03 3.35
C ASN A 180 -13.67 9.24 2.62
N ILE A 181 -13.60 7.92 2.78
CA ILE A 181 -14.60 6.96 2.28
C ILE A 181 -15.25 6.17 3.41
N TRP A 182 -14.77 6.33 4.63
CA TRP A 182 -15.22 5.59 5.81
C TRP A 182 -16.29 6.36 6.58
N ASP A 183 -17.23 5.64 7.15
CA ASP A 183 -18.30 6.22 7.97
C ASP A 183 -17.80 6.43 9.41
N THR A 184 -17.67 7.69 9.80
CA THR A 184 -17.26 8.09 11.16
C THR A 184 -18.44 8.19 12.13
N ASN A 185 -19.68 8.09 11.62
CA ASN A 185 -20.92 8.27 12.38
C ASN A 185 -21.81 7.02 12.42
N PHE A 186 -21.28 5.87 12.01
CA PHE A 186 -22.07 4.64 11.99
C PHE A 186 -22.47 4.19 13.41
N LYS A 187 -23.60 3.51 13.50
CA LYS A 187 -24.00 2.90 14.76
C LYS A 187 -23.05 1.77 15.13
N LYS A 188 -22.26 1.99 16.15
CA LYS A 188 -21.29 1.00 16.62
C LYS A 188 -21.97 -0.24 17.19
N PRO A 189 -21.41 -1.42 17.00
CA PRO A 189 -21.76 -2.61 17.78
C PRO A 189 -21.49 -2.37 19.27
N LYS A 190 -22.31 -2.99 20.12
CA LYS A 190 -22.21 -2.85 21.58
C LYS A 190 -20.80 -3.12 22.13
N ILE A 191 -20.12 -4.12 21.59
CA ILE A 191 -18.74 -4.46 21.97
C ILE A 191 -17.76 -3.30 21.76
N CYS A 192 -17.98 -2.45 20.75
CA CYS A 192 -17.11 -1.30 20.49
C CYS A 192 -17.49 -0.11 21.36
N GLU A 193 -18.77 0.08 21.63
CA GLU A 193 -19.23 1.12 22.57
C GLU A 193 -18.72 0.86 23.98
N GLU A 194 -18.73 -0.39 24.42
CA GLU A 194 -18.23 -0.79 25.76
C GLU A 194 -16.70 -0.70 25.84
N ARG A 195 -16.00 -0.98 24.75
CA ARG A 195 -14.54 -1.02 24.74
C ARG A 195 -13.91 0.38 24.63
N ASP A 196 -14.36 1.17 23.67
CA ASP A 196 -13.82 2.50 23.40
C ASP A 196 -14.87 3.39 22.71
N PRO A 197 -15.73 4.07 23.48
CA PRO A 197 -16.83 4.87 22.95
C PRO A 197 -16.36 6.06 22.09
N ASP A 198 -15.17 6.58 22.36
CA ASP A 198 -14.67 7.83 21.74
C ASP A 198 -14.00 7.61 20.39
N LEU A 199 -13.66 6.35 20.02
CA LEU A 199 -13.07 6.09 18.71
C LEU A 199 -14.10 6.28 17.59
N PRO A 200 -13.75 6.92 16.47
CA PRO A 200 -14.66 7.08 15.31
C PRO A 200 -14.80 5.80 14.47
N TYR A 201 -14.16 4.73 14.84
CA TYR A 201 -14.20 3.38 14.26
C TYR A 201 -14.46 2.33 15.35
N CYS A 202 -14.57 1.07 14.96
CA CYS A 202 -14.87 0.00 15.90
C CYS A 202 -13.68 -0.96 16.05
N GLN A 203 -13.02 -0.97 17.17
CA GLN A 203 -12.03 -2.00 17.50
C GLN A 203 -12.73 -3.22 18.10
N LEU A 204 -12.85 -4.28 17.28
CA LEU A 204 -13.52 -5.52 17.66
C LEU A 204 -12.74 -6.35 18.69
N MET A 205 -11.42 -6.41 18.53
CA MET A 205 -10.56 -7.23 19.40
C MET A 205 -9.11 -6.73 19.41
N GLY A 206 -8.31 -7.38 20.23
CA GLY A 206 -6.91 -7.11 20.44
C GLY A 206 -6.65 -6.48 21.81
N LYS A 207 -5.45 -6.63 22.29
CA LYS A 207 -5.01 -6.19 23.62
C LYS A 207 -4.74 -4.68 23.66
N TRP A 208 -4.22 -4.12 22.61
CA TRP A 208 -3.76 -2.74 22.54
C TRP A 208 -4.79 -1.87 21.82
N LYS A 209 -4.94 -0.64 22.27
CA LYS A 209 -5.71 0.38 21.54
C LYS A 209 -5.02 0.66 20.21
N VAL A 210 -5.77 0.56 19.12
CA VAL A 210 -5.32 0.93 17.78
C VAL A 210 -5.65 2.40 17.55
N GLU A 211 -4.64 3.20 17.26
CA GLU A 211 -4.81 4.59 16.86
C GLU A 211 -4.62 4.73 15.35
N LEU A 212 -5.57 5.42 14.71
CA LEU A 212 -5.58 5.67 13.27
C LEU A 212 -5.56 7.20 13.03
N PRO A 213 -4.39 7.85 13.15
CA PRO A 213 -4.29 9.30 12.99
C PRO A 213 -4.71 9.73 11.58
N GLY A 214 -5.57 10.72 11.49
CA GLY A 214 -6.12 11.18 10.21
C GLY A 214 -7.17 10.25 9.60
N TYR A 215 -7.80 9.36 10.38
CA TYR A 215 -8.85 8.47 9.91
C TYR A 215 -9.96 9.24 9.16
N SER A 216 -10.21 8.84 7.92
CA SER A 216 -11.29 9.39 7.06
C SER A 216 -11.23 10.91 6.86
N THR A 217 -10.02 11.48 6.68
CA THR A 217 -9.85 12.94 6.53
C THR A 217 -9.39 13.38 5.14
N ILE A 218 -8.90 12.47 4.29
CA ILE A 218 -8.34 12.80 2.99
C ILE A 218 -9.32 12.42 1.88
N ASP A 219 -9.85 13.42 1.17
CA ASP A 219 -10.68 13.16 0.00
C ASP A 219 -9.82 12.55 -1.13
N PRO A 220 -10.29 11.48 -1.79
CA PRO A 220 -9.61 10.96 -2.97
C PRO A 220 -9.46 12.03 -4.06
N TYR A 221 -8.28 12.12 -4.66
CA TYR A 221 -8.01 13.07 -5.75
C TYR A 221 -7.23 12.42 -6.88
N SER A 222 -7.29 13.01 -8.07
CA SER A 222 -6.58 12.50 -9.24
C SER A 222 -5.07 12.55 -9.04
N ASN A 223 -4.39 11.53 -9.54
CA ASN A 223 -2.94 11.34 -9.43
C ASN A 223 -2.42 11.21 -7.98
N MET A 224 -3.30 10.83 -7.07
CA MET A 224 -2.90 10.52 -5.70
C MET A 224 -1.79 9.48 -5.71
N ASN A 225 -0.65 9.83 -5.13
CA ASN A 225 0.56 9.01 -5.02
C ASN A 225 1.31 8.69 -6.34
N GLU A 226 0.82 9.06 -7.51
CA GLU A 226 1.45 8.69 -8.79
C GLU A 226 2.45 9.71 -9.32
N LYS A 227 2.16 10.99 -9.16
CA LYS A 227 2.93 12.09 -9.76
C LYS A 227 3.64 12.96 -8.74
N CYS A 228 3.53 12.61 -7.48
CA CYS A 228 3.98 13.40 -6.36
C CYS A 228 4.91 12.62 -5.43
N PRO A 229 6.01 12.05 -5.96
CA PRO A 229 6.94 11.27 -5.16
C PRO A 229 7.56 12.14 -4.06
N SER A 230 7.70 11.57 -2.87
CA SER A 230 8.49 12.17 -1.80
C SER A 230 9.97 11.91 -2.05
N VAL A 231 10.69 12.91 -2.56
CA VAL A 231 12.14 12.79 -2.78
C VAL A 231 12.90 13.44 -1.63
N GLY A 232 13.83 12.67 -1.03
CA GLY A 232 14.76 13.20 -0.02
C GLY A 232 15.74 14.21 -0.64
N PRO A 233 16.47 15.02 0.19
CA PRO A 233 16.38 15.06 1.64
C PRO A 233 15.19 15.84 2.21
N ASP A 234 14.60 16.73 1.42
CA ASP A 234 13.60 17.68 1.94
C ASP A 234 12.14 17.21 1.71
N PHE A 235 11.94 16.03 1.16
CA PHE A 235 10.61 15.48 0.82
C PHE A 235 9.71 16.52 0.12
N PHE A 236 10.30 17.22 -0.80
CA PHE A 236 9.64 18.28 -1.54
C PHE A 236 8.58 17.70 -2.48
N ARG A 237 7.38 18.25 -2.42
CA ARG A 237 6.34 18.00 -3.42
C ARG A 237 6.49 19.01 -4.58
N PRO A 238 6.50 18.54 -5.83
CA PRO A 238 6.41 19.45 -6.96
C PRO A 238 5.14 20.31 -6.93
N GLU A 239 5.21 21.51 -7.50
CA GLU A 239 4.03 22.38 -7.61
C GLU A 239 2.94 21.67 -8.42
N GLY A 240 1.71 21.64 -7.88
CA GLY A 240 0.58 20.94 -8.49
C GLY A 240 0.33 19.53 -7.95
N CYS A 241 1.16 19.04 -7.03
CA CYS A 241 0.93 17.91 -6.17
C CYS A 241 0.34 18.40 -4.84
#